data_0a7997584d2fe41cff7d1f07544f4527
#
_entry.id   0a7997584d2fe41cff7d1f07544f4527
#
_cell.length_a   1.000
_cell.length_b   1.000
_cell.length_c   1.000
_cell.angle_alpha   90.00
_cell.angle_beta   90.00
_cell.angle_gamma   90.00
#
_symmetry.space_group_name_H-M   'P 1'
#
loop_
_entity.id
_entity.type
_entity.pdbx_description
1 polymer ?
#
loop_
_entity_poly.entity_id
_entity_poly.type
_entity_poly.pdbx_seq_one_letter_code
_entity_poly.pdbx_strand_id
1 'polypeptide(L)'
;MELAVIMLIAVGLSMDAFAVSISSGLNLDRFRLGYALKIAFFFGGFQAAMPVIGFAAGLSVRDFIAGIDHWVAFALLAFIGAKMIFDALFGREDNPRTNGHSLATLLTLSVATSIDALAVGISFSFLDIGIVLPACIIGIVTFLVSLAGVVIGRKAGHH
;
A
#
# COMPACT_ATOMS: atom_id res chain seq x y z
N MET A 1 20.16 -1.52 -7.00
CA MET A 1 19.46 -0.34 -6.47
C MET A 1 19.98 -0.05 -5.07
N GLU A 2 20.26 1.18 -4.79
CA GLU A 2 20.78 1.56 -3.49
C GLU A 2 19.71 1.41 -2.41
N LEU A 3 20.13 1.02 -1.22
CA LEU A 3 19.24 0.86 -0.07
C LEU A 3 18.44 2.14 0.22
N ALA A 4 19.06 3.30 0.07
CA ALA A 4 18.40 4.58 0.29
C ALA A 4 17.19 4.78 -0.64
N VAL A 5 17.33 4.38 -1.90
CA VAL A 5 16.23 4.47 -2.89
C VAL A 5 15.10 3.53 -2.52
N ILE A 6 15.43 2.31 -2.12
CA ILE A 6 14.42 1.33 -1.67
C ILE A 6 13.67 1.86 -0.45
N MET A 7 14.38 2.46 0.50
CA MET A 7 13.76 3.04 1.69
C MET A 7 12.82 4.20 1.33
N LEU A 8 13.23 5.06 0.39
CA LEU A 8 12.37 6.15 -0.08
C LEU A 8 11.09 5.63 -0.73
N ILE A 9 11.22 4.61 -1.57
CA ILE A 9 10.08 3.97 -2.21
C ILE A 9 9.16 3.37 -1.14
N ALA A 10 9.74 2.66 -0.18
CA ALA A 10 8.98 2.01 0.90
C ALA A 10 8.20 3.03 1.72
N VAL A 11 8.83 4.14 2.09
CA VAL A 11 8.16 5.22 2.84
C VAL A 11 7.04 5.83 2.01
N GLY A 12 7.31 6.13 0.73
CA GLY A 12 6.30 6.70 -0.17
C GLY A 12 5.10 5.79 -0.31
N LEU A 13 5.34 4.49 -0.54
CA LEU A 13 4.25 3.51 -0.68
C LEU A 13 3.46 3.32 0.61
N SER A 14 4.10 3.50 1.75
CA SER A 14 3.44 3.31 3.05
C SER A 14 2.54 4.48 3.45
N MET A 15 2.60 5.61 2.76
CA MET A 15 1.83 6.80 3.14
C MET A 15 0.32 6.57 3.07
N ASP A 16 -0.16 5.83 2.09
CA ASP A 16 -1.59 5.50 1.98
C ASP A 16 -2.04 4.67 3.17
N ALA A 17 -1.26 3.65 3.52
CA ALA A 17 -1.53 2.81 4.67
C ALA A 17 -1.46 3.62 5.97
N PHE A 18 -0.53 4.56 6.05
CA PHE A 18 -0.40 5.46 7.20
C PHE A 18 -1.66 6.30 7.37
N ALA A 19 -2.14 6.92 6.28
CA ALA A 19 -3.34 7.76 6.32
C ALA A 19 -4.57 6.96 6.76
N VAL A 20 -4.76 5.77 6.19
CA VAL A 20 -5.88 4.89 6.56
C VAL A 20 -5.74 4.43 8.02
N SER A 21 -4.53 4.15 8.47
CA SER A 21 -4.26 3.73 9.85
C SER A 21 -4.59 4.84 10.85
N ILE A 22 -4.23 6.09 10.54
CA ILE A 22 -4.61 7.24 11.35
C ILE A 22 -6.13 7.34 11.43
N SER A 23 -6.81 7.25 10.31
CA SER A 23 -8.27 7.28 10.25
C SER A 23 -8.90 6.17 11.09
N SER A 24 -8.35 4.97 11.01
CA SER A 24 -8.81 3.83 11.81
C SER A 24 -8.61 4.09 13.31
N GLY A 25 -7.46 4.67 13.67
CA GLY A 25 -7.15 5.00 15.06
C GLY A 25 -8.08 6.08 15.63
N LEU A 26 -8.44 7.07 14.80
CA LEU A 26 -9.37 8.14 15.20
C LEU A 26 -10.73 7.59 15.62
N ASN A 27 -11.16 6.51 15.00
CA ASN A 27 -12.48 5.91 15.23
C ASN A 27 -12.49 4.89 16.37
N LEU A 28 -11.36 4.65 17.02
CA LEU A 28 -11.28 3.71 18.14
C LEU A 28 -11.71 4.36 19.44
N ASP A 29 -12.66 3.76 20.12
CA ASP A 29 -13.08 4.19 21.46
C ASP A 29 -11.99 3.89 22.49
N ARG A 30 -11.32 2.76 22.33
CA ARG A 30 -10.22 2.33 23.20
C ARG A 30 -9.07 1.79 22.37
N PHE A 31 -7.85 2.13 22.78
CA PHE A 31 -6.67 1.55 22.15
C PHE A 31 -6.59 0.06 22.47
N ARG A 32 -6.58 -0.74 21.43
CA ARG A 32 -6.35 -2.17 21.54
C ARG A 32 -5.12 -2.51 20.70
N LEU A 33 -4.08 -2.95 21.38
CA LEU A 33 -2.84 -3.34 20.68
C LEU A 33 -3.10 -4.45 19.66
N GLY A 34 -3.98 -5.39 19.99
CA GLY A 34 -4.34 -6.46 19.07
C GLY A 34 -4.95 -5.96 17.78
N TYR A 35 -5.80 -4.93 17.85
CA TYR A 35 -6.40 -4.32 16.67
C TYR A 35 -5.36 -3.56 15.84
N ALA A 36 -4.48 -2.81 16.51
CA ALA A 36 -3.41 -2.09 15.83
C ALA A 36 -2.45 -3.05 15.12
N LEU A 37 -2.09 -4.16 15.77
CA LEU A 37 -1.25 -5.20 15.17
C LEU A 37 -1.94 -5.88 14.00
N LYS A 38 -3.24 -6.10 14.09
CA LYS A 38 -4.03 -6.70 13.01
C LYS A 38 -4.01 -5.80 11.77
N ILE A 39 -4.27 -4.50 11.94
CA ILE A 39 -4.21 -3.54 10.83
C ILE A 39 -2.81 -3.51 10.23
N ALA A 40 -1.79 -3.39 11.06
CA ALA A 40 -0.40 -3.34 10.61
C ALA A 40 0.01 -4.61 9.87
N PHE A 41 -0.42 -5.76 10.36
CA PHE A 41 -0.14 -7.05 9.72
C PHE A 41 -0.81 -7.16 8.34
N PHE A 42 -2.08 -6.78 8.24
CA PHE A 42 -2.79 -6.83 6.97
C PHE A 42 -2.18 -5.86 5.96
N PHE A 43 -1.95 -4.61 6.36
CA PHE A 43 -1.39 -3.61 5.45
C PHE A 43 0.04 -3.95 5.05
N GLY A 44 0.87 -4.34 6.02
CA GLY A 44 2.25 -4.72 5.76
C GLY A 44 2.35 -6.00 4.92
N GLY A 45 1.53 -6.98 5.23
CA GLY A 45 1.49 -8.25 4.50
C GLY A 45 1.09 -8.07 3.04
N PHE A 46 0.01 -7.33 2.78
CA PHE A 46 -0.43 -7.03 1.41
C PHE A 46 0.58 -6.15 0.68
N GLN A 47 1.16 -5.18 1.40
CA GLN A 47 2.14 -4.27 0.81
C GLN A 47 3.42 -5.01 0.41
N ALA A 48 3.79 -6.07 1.12
CA ALA A 48 4.91 -6.94 0.76
C ALA A 48 4.53 -7.93 -0.35
N ALA A 49 3.32 -8.51 -0.28
CA ALA A 49 2.86 -9.51 -1.24
C ALA A 49 2.60 -8.91 -2.62
N MET A 50 2.03 -7.71 -2.69
CA MET A 50 1.64 -7.10 -3.96
C MET A 50 2.83 -6.82 -4.89
N PRO A 51 3.97 -6.30 -4.44
CA PRO A 51 5.13 -6.17 -5.32
C PRO A 51 5.60 -7.51 -5.86
N VAL A 52 5.55 -8.57 -5.06
CA VAL A 52 5.93 -9.92 -5.50
C VAL A 52 4.97 -10.41 -6.60
N ILE A 53 3.67 -10.23 -6.40
CA ILE A 53 2.65 -10.59 -7.38
C ILE A 53 2.85 -9.76 -8.66
N GLY A 54 3.08 -8.44 -8.52
CA GLY A 54 3.33 -7.56 -9.65
C GLY A 54 4.59 -7.94 -10.42
N PHE A 55 5.65 -8.29 -9.70
CA PHE A 55 6.90 -8.74 -10.29
C PHE A 55 6.69 -10.02 -11.11
N ALA A 56 5.99 -11.00 -10.54
CA ALA A 56 5.69 -12.25 -11.23
C ALA A 56 4.81 -12.01 -12.46
N ALA A 57 3.81 -11.15 -12.35
CA ALA A 57 2.96 -10.78 -13.48
C ALA A 57 3.77 -10.07 -14.57
N GLY A 58 4.65 -9.15 -14.16
CA GLY A 58 5.53 -8.42 -15.09
C GLY A 58 6.46 -9.35 -15.85
N LEU A 59 7.05 -10.34 -15.18
CA LEU A 59 7.90 -11.33 -15.82
C LEU A 59 7.13 -12.14 -16.86
N SER A 60 5.87 -12.48 -16.56
CA SER A 60 5.03 -13.27 -17.46
C SER A 60 4.67 -12.52 -18.75
N VAL A 61 4.55 -11.21 -18.66
CA VAL A 61 4.13 -10.36 -19.78
C VAL A 61 5.33 -9.72 -20.50
N ARG A 62 6.49 -9.74 -19.89
CA ARG A 62 7.70 -9.07 -20.39
C ARG A 62 8.04 -9.42 -21.83
N ASP A 63 7.95 -10.69 -22.19
CA ASP A 63 8.30 -11.16 -23.53
C ASP A 63 7.32 -10.66 -24.60
N PHE A 64 6.06 -10.39 -24.20
CA PHE A 64 5.04 -9.89 -25.11
C PHE A 64 5.16 -8.39 -25.36
N ILE A 65 5.71 -7.64 -24.42
CA ILE A 65 5.72 -6.18 -24.47
C ILE A 65 7.11 -5.57 -24.46
N ALA A 66 8.14 -6.37 -24.77
CA ALA A 66 9.53 -5.93 -24.76
C ALA A 66 9.80 -4.68 -25.60
N GLY A 67 8.98 -4.41 -26.62
CA GLY A 67 9.10 -3.22 -27.45
C GLY A 67 8.31 -2.00 -26.97
N ILE A 68 7.46 -2.18 -25.97
CA ILE A 68 6.56 -1.12 -25.49
C ILE A 68 6.59 -0.94 -23.97
N ASP A 69 7.68 -1.36 -23.32
CA ASP A 69 7.83 -1.34 -21.86
C ASP A 69 7.52 0.02 -21.25
N HIS A 70 8.07 1.08 -21.85
CA HIS A 70 7.86 2.45 -21.37
C HIS A 70 6.39 2.86 -21.46
N TRP A 71 5.71 2.45 -22.52
CA TRP A 71 4.30 2.78 -22.72
C TRP A 71 3.42 2.06 -21.70
N VAL A 72 3.74 0.80 -21.39
CA VAL A 72 3.01 0.02 -20.38
C VAL A 72 3.20 0.64 -18.99
N ALA A 73 4.44 0.95 -18.62
CA ALA A 73 4.73 1.60 -17.35
C ALA A 73 4.03 2.96 -17.25
N PHE A 74 4.08 3.76 -18.30
CA PHE A 74 3.41 5.06 -18.35
C PHE A 74 1.90 4.91 -18.21
N ALA A 75 1.30 3.95 -18.94
CA ALA A 75 -0.14 3.73 -18.89
C ALA A 75 -0.59 3.30 -17.50
N LEU A 76 0.18 2.41 -16.84
CA LEU A 76 -0.13 1.97 -15.48
C LEU A 76 -0.05 3.12 -14.49
N LEU A 77 1.03 3.91 -14.55
CA LEU A 77 1.20 5.05 -13.66
C LEU A 77 0.14 6.10 -13.90
N ALA A 78 -0.19 6.38 -15.17
CA ALA A 78 -1.23 7.34 -15.53
C ALA A 78 -2.60 6.86 -15.03
N PHE A 79 -2.91 5.57 -15.18
CA PHE A 79 -4.16 5.01 -14.70
C PHE A 79 -4.27 5.12 -13.18
N ILE A 80 -3.21 4.76 -12.46
CA ILE A 80 -3.20 4.83 -10.99
C ILE A 80 -3.32 6.27 -10.53
N GLY A 81 -2.55 7.17 -11.14
CA GLY A 81 -2.60 8.59 -10.83
C GLY A 81 -3.97 9.19 -11.09
N ALA A 82 -4.57 8.86 -12.25
CA ALA A 82 -5.91 9.33 -12.60
C ALA A 82 -6.96 8.78 -11.63
N LYS A 83 -6.82 7.51 -11.25
CA LYS A 83 -7.73 6.89 -10.27
C LYS A 83 -7.61 7.58 -8.91
N MET A 84 -6.39 7.86 -8.47
CA MET A 84 -6.16 8.55 -7.20
C MET A 84 -6.77 9.96 -7.22
N ILE A 85 -6.60 10.68 -8.31
CA ILE A 85 -7.20 12.01 -8.48
C ILE A 85 -8.73 11.91 -8.48
N PHE A 86 -9.28 10.95 -9.23
CA PHE A 86 -10.72 10.73 -9.28
C PHE A 86 -11.28 10.41 -7.89
N ASP A 87 -10.62 9.50 -7.17
CA ASP A 87 -11.04 9.13 -5.83
C ASP A 87 -10.96 10.30 -4.85
N ALA A 88 -9.95 11.17 -5.01
CA ALA A 88 -9.80 12.35 -4.17
C ALA A 88 -10.88 13.41 -4.43
N LEU A 89 -11.27 13.57 -5.70
CA LEU A 89 -12.25 14.60 -6.08
C LEU A 89 -13.70 14.14 -5.95
N PHE A 90 -13.97 12.90 -6.30
CA PHE A 90 -15.32 12.34 -6.39
C PHE A 90 -15.52 11.13 -5.48
N GLY A 91 -14.44 10.69 -4.82
CA GLY A 91 -14.53 9.59 -3.89
C GLY A 91 -15.55 9.92 -2.83
N ARG A 92 -16.60 9.13 -2.78
CA ARG A 92 -17.51 9.20 -1.66
C ARG A 92 -16.69 8.90 -0.42
N GLU A 93 -16.74 9.80 0.52
CA GLU A 93 -16.34 9.48 1.86
C GLU A 93 -17.18 8.28 2.25
N ASP A 94 -16.67 7.09 1.99
CA ASP A 94 -17.25 5.90 2.54
C ASP A 94 -17.31 6.13 4.03
N ASN A 95 -18.51 6.18 4.49
CA ASN A 95 -18.89 6.53 5.82
C ASN A 95 -17.93 5.86 6.82
N PRO A 96 -17.09 6.62 7.53
CA PRO A 96 -16.13 6.02 8.47
C PRO A 96 -16.79 5.25 9.61
N ARG A 97 -18.09 5.22 9.64
CA ARG A 97 -18.89 4.44 10.59
C ARG A 97 -19.02 2.97 10.21
N THR A 98 -18.58 2.58 9.00
CA THR A 98 -18.47 1.16 8.69
C THR A 98 -17.47 0.59 9.68
N ASN A 99 -17.93 -0.42 10.38
CA ASN A 99 -17.16 -1.10 11.41
C ASN A 99 -15.77 -1.46 10.89
N GLY A 100 -14.74 -0.65 11.26
CA GLY A 100 -13.36 -0.91 10.89
C GLY A 100 -12.83 -2.22 11.46
N HIS A 101 -13.67 -2.98 12.14
CA HIS A 101 -13.35 -4.28 12.70
C HIS A 101 -13.70 -5.44 11.78
N SER A 102 -14.42 -5.18 10.69
CA SER A 102 -14.80 -6.22 9.74
C SER A 102 -13.57 -6.69 8.97
N LEU A 103 -13.38 -8.01 8.88
CA LEU A 103 -12.33 -8.61 8.08
C LEU A 103 -12.45 -8.19 6.61
N ALA A 104 -13.68 -8.12 6.10
CA ALA A 104 -13.93 -7.70 4.72
C ALA A 104 -13.46 -6.26 4.49
N THR A 105 -13.70 -5.36 5.43
CA THR A 105 -13.24 -3.97 5.35
C THR A 105 -11.71 -3.91 5.34
N LEU A 106 -11.05 -4.64 6.24
CA LEU A 106 -9.59 -4.68 6.30
C LEU A 106 -8.98 -5.22 5.01
N LEU A 107 -9.54 -6.29 4.46
CA LEU A 107 -9.08 -6.86 3.20
C LEU A 107 -9.24 -5.86 2.06
N THR A 108 -10.39 -5.21 1.96
CA THR A 108 -10.66 -4.22 0.92
C THR A 108 -9.68 -3.05 1.01
N LEU A 109 -9.47 -2.51 2.21
CA LEU A 109 -8.54 -1.40 2.43
C LEU A 109 -7.10 -1.83 2.15
N SER A 110 -6.72 -3.04 2.56
CA SER A 110 -5.36 -3.55 2.32
C SER A 110 -5.08 -3.69 0.84
N VAL A 111 -6.03 -4.21 0.08
CA VAL A 111 -5.90 -4.32 -1.38
C VAL A 111 -5.83 -2.92 -2.00
N ALA A 112 -6.73 -2.04 -1.59
CA ALA A 112 -6.80 -0.69 -2.16
C ALA A 112 -5.50 0.10 -1.92
N THR A 113 -4.92 -0.02 -0.74
CA THR A 113 -3.67 0.70 -0.41
C THR A 113 -2.43 0.05 -1.00
N SER A 114 -2.54 -1.17 -1.54
CA SER A 114 -1.40 -1.93 -2.06
C SER A 114 -1.31 -1.96 -3.59
N ILE A 115 -2.26 -1.32 -4.28
CA ILE A 115 -2.28 -1.30 -5.75
C ILE A 115 -1.03 -0.60 -6.31
N ASP A 116 -0.58 0.46 -5.66
CA ASP A 116 0.64 1.17 -6.05
C ASP A 116 1.88 0.27 -5.89
N ALA A 117 1.90 -0.55 -4.85
CA ALA A 117 2.98 -1.53 -4.65
C ALA A 117 2.97 -2.59 -5.74
N LEU A 118 1.79 -3.00 -6.21
CA LEU A 118 1.66 -3.91 -7.35
C LEU A 118 2.33 -3.30 -8.59
N ALA A 119 2.05 -2.03 -8.88
CA ALA A 119 2.64 -1.33 -10.02
C ALA A 119 4.16 -1.22 -9.90
N VAL A 120 4.67 -0.96 -8.70
CA VAL A 120 6.12 -0.92 -8.43
C VAL A 120 6.75 -2.29 -8.71
N GLY A 121 6.09 -3.38 -8.29
CA GLY A 121 6.56 -4.73 -8.56
C GLY A 121 6.66 -5.03 -10.06
N ILE A 122 5.64 -4.66 -10.82
CA ILE A 122 5.64 -4.80 -12.28
C ILE A 122 6.81 -4.02 -12.87
N SER A 123 7.02 -2.79 -12.43
CA SER A 123 8.12 -1.94 -12.89
C SER A 123 9.48 -2.58 -12.62
N PHE A 124 9.66 -3.16 -11.44
CA PHE A 124 10.91 -3.82 -11.06
C PHE A 124 11.20 -5.03 -11.95
N SER A 125 10.16 -5.73 -12.41
CA SER A 125 10.36 -6.86 -13.33
C SER A 125 10.94 -6.39 -14.67
N PHE A 126 10.53 -5.22 -15.14
CA PHE A 126 11.05 -4.66 -16.40
C PHE A 126 12.46 -4.10 -16.26
N LEU A 127 12.83 -3.67 -15.06
CA LEU A 127 14.14 -3.10 -14.78
C LEU A 127 15.17 -4.14 -14.31
N ASP A 128 14.77 -5.42 -14.25
CA ASP A 128 15.62 -6.52 -13.76
C ASP A 128 16.10 -6.32 -12.32
N ILE A 129 15.28 -5.65 -11.50
CA ILE A 129 15.58 -5.43 -10.08
C ILE A 129 15.00 -6.60 -9.27
N GLY A 130 15.81 -7.22 -8.44
CA GLY A 130 15.34 -8.30 -7.56
C GLY A 130 14.26 -7.80 -6.62
N ILE A 131 13.21 -8.60 -6.42
CA ILE A 131 12.02 -8.20 -5.67
C ILE A 131 12.08 -8.57 -4.18
N VAL A 132 12.90 -9.54 -3.80
CA VAL A 132 12.88 -10.10 -2.43
C VAL A 132 13.21 -9.03 -1.38
N LEU A 133 14.33 -8.35 -1.55
CA LEU A 133 14.76 -7.33 -0.60
C LEU A 133 13.81 -6.12 -0.58
N PRO A 134 13.45 -5.52 -1.74
CA PRO A 134 12.47 -4.43 -1.73
C PRO A 134 11.13 -4.81 -1.11
N ALA A 135 10.61 -5.99 -1.41
CA ALA A 135 9.31 -6.43 -0.87
C ALA A 135 9.38 -6.56 0.66
N CYS A 136 10.45 -7.12 1.19
CA CYS A 136 10.64 -7.24 2.64
C CYS A 136 10.70 -5.87 3.30
N ILE A 137 11.48 -4.94 2.74
CA ILE A 137 11.62 -3.59 3.27
C ILE A 137 10.28 -2.85 3.21
N ILE A 138 9.57 -2.91 2.09
CA ILE A 138 8.27 -2.27 1.90
C ILE A 138 7.27 -2.81 2.96
N GLY A 139 7.24 -4.13 3.14
CA GLY A 139 6.34 -4.75 4.12
C GLY A 139 6.65 -4.32 5.55
N ILE A 140 7.92 -4.34 5.94
CA ILE A 140 8.35 -3.94 7.28
C ILE A 140 8.06 -2.47 7.54
N VAL A 141 8.42 -1.60 6.60
CA VAL A 141 8.17 -0.16 6.72
C VAL A 141 6.67 0.12 6.84
N THR A 142 5.86 -0.52 5.99
CA THR A 142 4.41 -0.35 6.02
C THR A 142 3.82 -0.84 7.35
N PHE A 143 4.30 -1.97 7.85
CA PHE A 143 3.88 -2.50 9.15
C PHE A 143 4.14 -1.48 10.27
N LEU A 144 5.37 -0.98 10.36
CA LEU A 144 5.76 -0.03 11.40
C LEU A 144 5.02 1.30 11.27
N VAL A 145 4.90 1.81 10.05
CA VAL A 145 4.21 3.07 9.76
C VAL A 145 2.71 2.95 10.07
N SER A 146 2.10 1.82 9.72
CA SER A 146 0.68 1.58 10.01
C SER A 146 0.43 1.48 11.50
N LEU A 147 1.30 0.79 12.22
CA LEU A 147 1.20 0.67 13.67
C LEU A 147 1.28 2.07 14.32
N ALA A 148 2.26 2.87 13.89
CA ALA A 148 2.41 4.26 14.36
C ALA A 148 1.18 5.08 14.00
N GLY A 149 0.62 4.88 12.80
CA GLY A 149 -0.58 5.59 12.35
C GLY A 149 -1.79 5.35 13.24
N VAL A 150 -2.00 4.09 13.63
CA VAL A 150 -3.12 3.75 14.55
C VAL A 150 -2.93 4.43 15.91
N VAL A 151 -1.70 4.40 16.44
CA VAL A 151 -1.38 5.03 17.73
C VAL A 151 -1.60 6.54 17.66
N ILE A 152 -1.07 7.18 16.62
CA ILE A 152 -1.22 8.62 16.40
C ILE A 152 -2.69 8.99 16.25
N GLY A 153 -3.43 8.25 15.43
CA GLY A 153 -4.84 8.49 15.22
C GLY A 153 -5.65 8.37 16.51
N ARG A 154 -5.33 7.37 17.31
CA ARG A 154 -6.00 7.18 18.62
C ARG A 154 -5.76 8.36 19.54
N LYS A 155 -4.51 8.82 19.62
CA LYS A 155 -4.17 9.98 20.46
C LYS A 155 -4.84 11.26 19.96
N ALA A 156 -4.87 11.47 18.65
CA ALA A 156 -5.51 12.64 18.05
C ALA A 156 -7.02 12.62 18.27
N GLY A 157 -7.64 11.46 18.23
CA GLY A 157 -9.07 11.29 18.42
C GLY A 157 -9.55 11.56 19.84
N HIS A 158 -8.64 11.57 20.82
CA HIS A 158 -8.96 11.83 22.23
C HIS A 158 -8.93 13.32 22.59
N HIS A 159 -8.47 14.15 21.70
CA HIS A 159 -8.46 15.59 21.87
C HIS A 159 -9.54 16.23 21.02
#